data_e4d2003cfcb56cbc8a17d0a774ba4714
#
_entry.id   e4d2003cfcb56cbc8a17d0a774ba4714
#
_cell.length_a   1.000
_cell.length_b   1.000
_cell.length_c   1.000
_cell.angle_alpha   90.00
_cell.angle_beta   90.00
_cell.angle_gamma   90.00
#
_symmetry.space_group_name_H-M   'P 1'
#
loop_
_entity.id
_entity.type
_entity.pdbx_description
1 polymer ?
#
loop_
_entity_poly.entity_id
_entity_poly.type
_entity_poly.pdbx_seq_one_letter_code
_entity_poly.pdbx_strand_id
1 'polypeptide(L)'
;MVDRLEPPVAIAYSDCGTYGALDELCRRRGLSRLGGQHCYDVYAGAGQIEQIMTAEPGTYLLTDFLVKGFHRTVIVELGLDRYPDLRADYFGNYRQVVWLATHPEDPDLRASAREAADALELPLVVTAVGRDGLAAEVEALLARTPR
;
A
#
# COMPACT_ATOMS: atom_id res chain seq x y z
N MET A 1 -9.64 -8.52 -21.32
CA MET A 1 -8.22 -8.18 -21.58
C MET A 1 -7.33 -9.42 -21.43
N VAL A 2 -7.47 -10.20 -20.35
CA VAL A 2 -6.66 -11.42 -20.12
C VAL A 2 -6.82 -12.47 -21.24
N ASP A 3 -8.01 -12.60 -21.84
CA ASP A 3 -8.31 -13.55 -22.90
C ASP A 3 -7.57 -13.33 -24.23
N ARG A 4 -6.82 -12.24 -24.35
CA ARG A 4 -6.05 -11.89 -25.54
C ARG A 4 -4.55 -12.13 -25.39
N LEU A 5 -4.14 -12.63 -24.23
CA LEU A 5 -2.74 -12.91 -23.92
C LEU A 5 -2.45 -14.39 -24.14
N GLU A 6 -1.29 -14.68 -24.72
CA GLU A 6 -0.80 -16.04 -24.85
C GLU A 6 -0.13 -16.51 -23.54
N PRO A 7 -0.38 -17.75 -23.10
CA PRO A 7 0.31 -18.32 -21.95
C PRO A 7 1.84 -18.35 -22.13
N PRO A 8 2.60 -18.21 -21.02
CA PRO A 8 2.15 -18.12 -19.62
C PRO A 8 1.71 -16.70 -19.25
N VAL A 9 0.62 -16.59 -18.49
CA VAL A 9 0.07 -15.31 -18.01
C VAL A 9 0.07 -15.28 -16.50
N ALA A 10 0.63 -14.23 -15.93
CA ALA A 10 0.58 -13.91 -14.51
C ALA A 10 -0.01 -12.51 -14.27
N ILE A 11 -0.67 -12.32 -13.15
CA ILE A 11 -1.33 -11.07 -12.78
C ILE A 11 -0.50 -10.36 -11.69
N ALA A 12 0.18 -9.29 -12.06
CA ALA A 12 0.94 -8.45 -11.14
C ALA A 12 0.01 -7.46 -10.40
N TYR A 13 -0.96 -7.99 -9.66
CA TYR A 13 -1.92 -7.22 -8.87
C TYR A 13 -2.25 -7.95 -7.58
N SER A 14 -2.38 -7.22 -6.46
CA SER A 14 -2.89 -7.72 -5.19
C SER A 14 -4.41 -7.60 -5.17
N ASP A 15 -5.10 -8.32 -4.25
CA ASP A 15 -6.58 -8.28 -4.16
C ASP A 15 -7.13 -6.96 -3.58
N CYS A 16 -6.40 -5.87 -3.73
CA CYS A 16 -6.73 -4.56 -3.18
C CYS A 16 -8.01 -4.00 -3.83
N GLY A 17 -9.11 -3.97 -3.07
CA GLY A 17 -10.38 -3.40 -3.52
C GLY A 17 -11.21 -4.30 -4.46
N THR A 18 -10.80 -5.54 -4.72
CA THR A 18 -11.57 -6.46 -5.58
C THR A 18 -12.48 -7.40 -4.79
N TYR A 19 -12.34 -7.43 -3.46
CA TYR A 19 -13.18 -8.23 -2.55
C TYR A 19 -13.28 -9.71 -2.95
N GLY A 20 -12.17 -10.31 -3.40
CA GLY A 20 -12.09 -11.70 -3.83
C GLY A 20 -12.48 -11.95 -5.30
N ALA A 21 -12.96 -10.93 -6.03
CA ALA A 21 -13.31 -11.10 -7.45
C ALA A 21 -12.10 -11.46 -8.32
N LEU A 22 -10.92 -10.95 -7.97
CA LEU A 22 -9.67 -11.29 -8.64
C LEU A 22 -9.26 -12.74 -8.37
N ASP A 23 -9.39 -13.21 -7.14
CA ASP A 23 -9.11 -14.61 -6.76
C ASP A 23 -10.03 -15.56 -7.50
N GLU A 24 -11.31 -15.24 -7.58
CA GLU A 24 -12.30 -16.03 -8.34
C GLU A 24 -11.94 -16.07 -9.84
N LEU A 25 -11.53 -14.95 -10.42
CA LEU A 25 -11.06 -14.90 -11.81
C LEU A 25 -9.82 -15.78 -12.02
N CYS A 26 -8.83 -15.67 -11.14
CA CYS A 26 -7.61 -16.46 -11.19
C CYS A 26 -7.91 -17.96 -11.11
N ARG A 27 -8.76 -18.36 -10.17
CA ARG A 27 -9.18 -19.76 -9.98
C ARG A 27 -9.88 -20.32 -11.23
N ARG A 28 -10.83 -19.56 -11.81
CA ARG A 28 -11.57 -20.00 -13.02
C ARG A 28 -10.70 -20.12 -14.25
N ARG A 29 -9.65 -19.30 -14.34
CA ARG A 29 -8.78 -19.22 -15.54
C ARG A 29 -7.45 -19.94 -15.37
N GLY A 30 -7.19 -20.56 -14.21
CA GLY A 30 -5.90 -21.19 -13.92
C GLY A 30 -4.74 -20.20 -13.92
N LEU A 31 -4.97 -18.95 -13.51
CA LEU A 31 -3.98 -17.88 -13.46
C LEU A 31 -3.40 -17.72 -12.06
N SER A 32 -2.15 -17.26 -12.01
CA SER A 32 -1.50 -16.85 -10.76
C SER A 32 -1.49 -15.33 -10.63
N ARG A 33 -1.63 -14.82 -9.40
CA ARG A 33 -1.48 -13.40 -9.06
C ARG A 33 -0.44 -13.18 -7.97
N LEU A 34 -0.02 -11.92 -7.76
CA LEU A 34 0.76 -11.56 -6.58
C LEU A 34 0.01 -11.98 -5.31
N GLY A 35 0.75 -12.47 -4.32
CA GLY A 35 0.23 -12.81 -3.01
C GLY A 35 -0.20 -11.57 -2.22
N GLY A 36 -0.61 -11.80 -0.97
CA GLY A 36 -1.09 -10.74 -0.09
C GLY A 36 -2.54 -10.33 -0.35
N GLN A 37 -3.13 -9.70 0.66
CA GLN A 37 -4.49 -9.17 0.60
C GLN A 37 -4.52 -7.69 0.20
N HIS A 38 -3.37 -7.00 0.37
CA HIS A 38 -3.22 -5.58 0.06
C HIS A 38 -1.89 -5.32 -0.66
N CYS A 39 -1.82 -4.21 -1.39
CA CYS A 39 -0.56 -3.77 -2.01
C CYS A 39 0.56 -3.54 -0.97
N TYR A 40 0.22 -3.17 0.26
CA TYR A 40 1.19 -3.01 1.35
C TYR A 40 1.85 -4.34 1.73
N ASP A 41 1.14 -5.47 1.67
CA ASP A 41 1.70 -6.80 1.92
C ASP A 41 2.81 -7.15 0.94
N VAL A 42 2.60 -6.78 -0.33
CA VAL A 42 3.62 -6.94 -1.37
C VAL A 42 4.78 -5.96 -1.18
N TYR A 43 4.48 -4.73 -0.73
CA TYR A 43 5.47 -3.67 -0.58
C TYR A 43 6.40 -3.89 0.62
N ALA A 44 5.84 -4.27 1.77
CA ALA A 44 6.57 -4.37 3.04
C ALA A 44 6.63 -5.80 3.62
N GLY A 45 5.93 -6.75 3.00
CA GLY A 45 5.73 -8.09 3.54
C GLY A 45 4.51 -8.19 4.47
N ALA A 46 3.68 -9.21 4.26
CA ALA A 46 2.43 -9.40 5.01
C ALA A 46 2.67 -9.48 6.53
N GLY A 47 3.71 -10.15 6.98
CA GLY A 47 4.02 -10.27 8.41
C GLY A 47 4.36 -8.93 9.07
N GLN A 48 5.05 -8.02 8.37
CA GLN A 48 5.35 -6.69 8.89
C GLN A 48 4.08 -5.83 8.98
N ILE A 49 3.23 -5.87 7.96
CA ILE A 49 1.95 -5.15 7.95
C ILE A 49 1.04 -5.66 9.06
N GLU A 50 0.94 -6.97 9.23
CA GLU A 50 0.16 -7.58 10.31
C GLU A 50 0.63 -7.13 11.70
N GLN A 51 1.95 -7.10 11.93
CA GLN A 51 2.53 -6.60 13.19
C GLN A 51 2.17 -5.14 13.45
N ILE A 52 2.30 -4.26 12.44
CA ILE A 52 1.96 -2.83 12.55
C ILE A 52 0.48 -2.67 12.89
N MET A 53 -0.41 -3.34 12.16
CA MET A 53 -1.86 -3.20 12.31
C MET A 53 -2.37 -3.88 13.59
N THR A 54 -1.69 -4.91 14.10
CA THR A 54 -2.00 -5.54 15.39
C THR A 54 -1.58 -4.64 16.56
N ALA A 55 -0.42 -3.99 16.44
CA ALA A 55 0.08 -3.09 17.47
C ALA A 55 -0.77 -1.81 17.59
N GLU A 56 -1.19 -1.24 16.46
CA GLU A 56 -2.07 -0.06 16.40
C GLU A 56 -3.00 -0.17 15.18
N PRO A 57 -4.26 -0.61 15.39
CA PRO A 57 -5.25 -0.71 14.31
C PRO A 57 -5.59 0.64 13.67
N GLY A 58 -5.44 1.73 14.42
CA GLY A 58 -5.62 3.10 13.94
C GLY A 58 -4.41 3.63 13.16
N THR A 59 -3.76 2.80 12.36
CA THR A 59 -2.59 3.18 11.56
C THR A 59 -2.96 3.58 10.14
N TYR A 60 -2.52 4.78 9.73
CA TYR A 60 -2.58 5.24 8.34
C TYR A 60 -1.24 4.95 7.65
N LEU A 61 -1.26 4.07 6.65
CA LEU A 61 -0.04 3.62 5.97
C LEU A 61 0.27 4.51 4.76
N LEU A 62 1.52 4.95 4.65
CA LEU A 62 2.06 5.67 3.50
C LEU A 62 3.30 4.97 2.96
N THR A 63 3.44 4.90 1.64
CA THR A 63 4.66 4.50 0.93
C THR A 63 5.41 5.73 0.44
N ASP A 64 6.63 5.57 -0.09
CA ASP A 64 7.40 6.67 -0.70
C ASP A 64 6.61 7.39 -1.81
N PHE A 65 5.83 6.64 -2.59
CA PHE A 65 4.97 7.21 -3.62
C PHE A 65 3.83 8.05 -3.03
N LEU A 66 3.18 7.53 -1.97
CA LEU A 66 2.04 8.19 -1.34
C LEU A 66 2.44 9.46 -0.58
N VAL A 67 3.61 9.49 0.06
CA VAL A 67 4.08 10.72 0.71
C VAL A 67 4.35 11.83 -0.29
N LYS A 68 4.93 11.52 -1.46
CA LYS A 68 5.16 12.50 -2.53
C LYS A 68 3.87 13.07 -3.10
N GLY A 69 2.82 12.25 -3.20
CA GLY A 69 1.54 12.64 -3.75
C GLY A 69 0.53 13.14 -2.72
N PHE A 70 0.85 13.08 -1.42
CA PHE A 70 -0.10 13.22 -0.32
C PHE A 70 -0.95 14.48 -0.40
N HIS A 71 -0.34 15.63 -0.59
CA HIS A 71 -1.07 16.89 -0.68
C HIS A 71 -2.15 16.86 -1.77
N ARG A 72 -1.81 16.36 -2.97
CA ARG A 72 -2.76 16.30 -4.08
C ARG A 72 -3.84 15.25 -3.86
N THR A 73 -3.44 14.04 -3.48
CA THR A 73 -4.33 12.87 -3.44
C THR A 73 -5.15 12.76 -2.16
N VAL A 74 -4.74 13.46 -1.10
CA VAL A 74 -5.46 13.45 0.17
C VAL A 74 -6.00 14.85 0.49
N ILE A 75 -5.14 15.86 0.57
CA ILE A 75 -5.59 17.18 1.02
C ILE A 75 -6.54 17.81 0.00
N VAL A 76 -6.15 17.86 -1.27
CA VAL A 76 -6.96 18.51 -2.33
C VAL A 76 -8.16 17.65 -2.74
N GLU A 77 -7.97 16.35 -2.97
CA GLU A 77 -9.07 15.48 -3.44
C GLU A 77 -10.15 15.25 -2.38
N LEU A 78 -9.80 15.22 -1.09
CA LEU A 78 -10.78 15.17 -0.01
C LEU A 78 -11.31 16.57 0.38
N GLY A 79 -10.80 17.63 -0.22
CA GLY A 79 -11.25 19.01 0.02
C GLY A 79 -10.81 19.56 1.38
N LEU A 80 -9.77 19.00 2.00
CA LEU A 80 -9.28 19.43 3.32
C LEU A 80 -8.62 20.82 3.28
N ASP A 81 -8.15 21.24 2.10
CA ASP A 81 -7.67 22.59 1.83
C ASP A 81 -8.77 23.65 1.93
N ARG A 82 -10.01 23.27 1.62
CA ARG A 82 -11.18 24.15 1.62
C ARG A 82 -12.06 23.98 2.86
N TYR A 83 -12.10 22.76 3.38
CA TYR A 83 -12.94 22.35 4.51
C TYR A 83 -12.11 21.57 5.54
N PRO A 84 -11.25 22.24 6.33
CA PRO A 84 -10.36 21.58 7.29
C PRO A 84 -11.07 20.74 8.35
N ASP A 85 -12.31 21.09 8.68
CA ASP A 85 -13.13 20.36 9.67
C ASP A 85 -13.43 18.92 9.25
N LEU A 86 -13.44 18.63 7.94
CA LEU A 86 -13.61 17.27 7.41
C LEU A 86 -12.47 16.34 7.81
N ARG A 87 -11.33 16.87 8.23
CA ARG A 87 -10.22 16.04 8.71
C ARG A 87 -10.65 15.14 9.87
N ALA A 88 -11.44 15.66 10.81
CA ALA A 88 -11.93 14.87 11.92
C ALA A 88 -12.85 13.72 11.46
N ASP A 89 -13.66 13.95 10.44
CA ASP A 89 -14.57 12.93 9.89
C ASP A 89 -13.80 11.82 9.17
N TYR A 90 -12.79 12.18 8.37
CA TYR A 90 -12.01 11.20 7.61
C TYR A 90 -10.95 10.49 8.45
N PHE A 91 -10.30 11.23 9.36
CA PHE A 91 -9.08 10.75 10.05
C PHE A 91 -9.23 10.63 11.57
N GLY A 92 -10.40 10.92 12.13
CA GLY A 92 -10.62 10.91 13.59
C GLY A 92 -10.39 9.55 14.27
N ASN A 93 -10.45 8.46 13.53
CA ASN A 93 -10.18 7.11 14.04
C ASN A 93 -8.72 6.68 13.93
N TYR A 94 -7.88 7.44 13.20
CA TYR A 94 -6.46 7.15 13.11
C TYR A 94 -5.72 7.67 14.35
N ARG A 95 -4.62 7.00 14.68
CA ARG A 95 -3.78 7.27 15.85
C ARG A 95 -2.34 7.57 15.48
N GLN A 96 -1.90 7.11 14.33
CA GLN A 96 -0.56 7.33 13.81
C GLN A 96 -0.53 7.24 12.28
N VAL A 97 0.48 7.88 11.71
CA VAL A 97 0.92 7.66 10.33
C VAL A 97 2.16 6.80 10.37
N VAL A 98 2.18 5.70 9.63
CA VAL A 98 3.38 4.90 9.42
C VAL A 98 3.85 5.09 7.98
N TRP A 99 5.03 5.65 7.83
CA TRP A 99 5.70 5.72 6.54
C TRP A 99 6.55 4.46 6.33
N LEU A 100 6.14 3.62 5.38
CA LEU A 100 6.87 2.44 4.91
C LEU A 100 7.96 2.92 3.94
N ALA A 101 9.16 3.16 4.45
CA ALA A 101 10.24 3.84 3.76
C ALA A 101 11.19 2.85 3.08
N THR A 102 11.32 2.89 1.76
CA THR A 102 12.42 2.18 1.06
C THR A 102 13.72 3.00 1.07
N HIS A 103 13.61 4.31 1.29
CA HIS A 103 14.74 5.23 1.41
C HIS A 103 14.55 6.11 2.66
N PRO A 104 14.65 5.54 3.88
CA PRO A 104 14.42 6.28 5.11
C PRO A 104 15.42 7.42 5.36
N GLU A 105 16.58 7.38 4.68
CA GLU A 105 17.63 8.40 4.73
C GLU A 105 17.38 9.60 3.80
N ASP A 106 16.47 9.47 2.82
CA ASP A 106 16.14 10.54 1.86
C ASP A 106 15.49 11.73 2.60
N PRO A 107 16.13 12.92 2.63
CA PRO A 107 15.64 14.06 3.40
C PRO A 107 14.33 14.62 2.82
N ASP A 108 14.13 14.55 1.50
CA ASP A 108 12.94 15.10 0.85
C ASP A 108 11.73 14.20 1.11
N LEU A 109 11.91 12.89 1.07
CA LEU A 109 10.86 11.93 1.46
C LEU A 109 10.51 12.06 2.93
N ARG A 110 11.51 12.23 3.79
CA ARG A 110 11.31 12.43 5.22
C ARG A 110 10.55 13.72 5.53
N ALA A 111 10.88 14.81 4.82
CA ALA A 111 10.15 16.07 4.94
C ALA A 111 8.69 15.89 4.51
N SER A 112 8.44 15.28 3.33
CA SER A 112 7.10 15.02 2.81
C SER A 112 6.27 14.11 3.73
N ALA A 113 6.88 13.08 4.33
CA ALA A 113 6.21 12.20 5.28
C ALA A 113 5.81 12.95 6.56
N ARG A 114 6.68 13.85 7.03
CA ARG A 114 6.41 14.70 8.19
C ARG A 114 5.30 15.68 7.90
N GLU A 115 5.32 16.36 6.75
CA GLU A 115 4.25 17.26 6.32
C GLU A 115 2.90 16.53 6.21
N ALA A 116 2.88 15.29 5.71
CA ALA A 116 1.68 14.48 5.65
C ALA A 116 1.12 14.16 7.04
N ALA A 117 1.98 13.76 7.98
CA ALA A 117 1.58 13.45 9.34
C ALA A 117 1.09 14.70 10.09
N ASP A 118 1.78 15.84 9.92
CA ASP A 118 1.41 17.13 10.51
C ASP A 118 0.05 17.61 9.97
N ALA A 119 -0.21 17.45 8.68
CA ALA A 119 -1.49 17.80 8.06
C ALA A 119 -2.66 16.97 8.61
N LEU A 120 -2.40 15.75 9.05
CA LEU A 120 -3.39 14.89 9.72
C LEU A 120 -3.42 15.08 11.24
N GLU A 121 -2.49 15.85 11.81
CA GLU A 121 -2.27 16.00 13.27
C GLU A 121 -2.01 14.66 13.97
N LEU A 122 -1.27 13.77 13.30
CA LEU A 122 -0.94 12.44 13.79
C LEU A 122 0.59 12.28 13.96
N PRO A 123 1.04 11.49 14.95
CA PRO A 123 2.46 11.17 15.07
C PRO A 123 2.94 10.36 13.87
N LEU A 124 4.18 10.66 13.42
CA LEU A 124 4.85 9.92 12.36
C LEU A 124 5.73 8.82 12.94
N VAL A 125 5.53 7.60 12.46
CA VAL A 125 6.42 6.47 12.67
C VAL A 125 7.09 6.12 11.33
N VAL A 126 8.40 6.00 11.31
CA VAL A 126 9.16 5.61 10.11
C VAL A 126 9.55 4.15 10.23
N THR A 127 9.09 3.34 9.31
CA THR A 127 9.39 1.91 9.24
C THR A 127 10.19 1.64 7.96
N ALA A 128 11.47 1.30 8.11
CA ALA A 128 12.28 0.92 6.96
C ALA A 128 11.78 -0.40 6.37
N VAL A 129 11.57 -0.43 5.06
CA VAL A 129 11.19 -1.61 4.29
C VAL A 129 12.22 -1.88 3.21
N GLY A 130 12.64 -3.16 3.07
CA GLY A 130 13.53 -3.56 2.01
C GLY A 130 12.83 -3.63 0.65
N ARG A 131 13.63 -3.65 -0.43
CA ARG A 131 13.10 -3.94 -1.78
C ARG A 131 12.90 -5.43 -2.03
N ASP A 132 13.39 -6.26 -1.14
CA ASP A 132 13.43 -7.72 -1.29
C ASP A 132 12.03 -8.35 -1.25
N GLY A 133 11.08 -7.74 -0.56
CA GLY A 133 9.71 -8.22 -0.45
C GLY A 133 9.00 -8.29 -1.80
N LEU A 134 9.06 -7.21 -2.58
CA LEU A 134 8.47 -7.18 -3.93
C LEU A 134 9.20 -8.13 -4.89
N ALA A 135 10.52 -8.17 -4.85
CA ALA A 135 11.32 -9.05 -5.69
C ALA A 135 10.99 -10.52 -5.39
N ALA A 136 10.99 -10.91 -4.12
CA ALA A 136 10.65 -12.27 -3.70
C ALA A 136 9.23 -12.67 -4.10
N GLU A 137 8.25 -11.75 -3.98
CA GLU A 137 6.87 -12.05 -4.38
C GLU A 137 6.72 -12.18 -5.90
N VAL A 138 7.43 -11.39 -6.69
CA VAL A 138 7.46 -11.54 -8.15
C VAL A 138 8.09 -12.88 -8.55
N GLU A 139 9.21 -13.28 -7.94
CA GLU A 139 9.82 -14.57 -8.16
C GLU A 139 8.87 -15.72 -7.79
N ALA A 140 8.21 -15.63 -6.66
CA ALA A 140 7.20 -16.59 -6.21
C ALA A 140 6.00 -16.65 -7.18
N LEU A 141 5.55 -15.52 -7.70
CA LEU A 141 4.50 -15.46 -8.71
C LEU A 141 4.92 -16.19 -9.99
N LEU A 142 6.11 -15.92 -10.49
CA LEU A 142 6.63 -16.59 -11.69
C LEU A 142 6.78 -18.10 -11.50
N ALA A 143 7.21 -18.52 -10.31
CA ALA A 143 7.32 -19.94 -9.98
C ALA A 143 5.96 -20.67 -9.91
N ARG A 144 4.89 -19.96 -9.50
CA ARG A 144 3.52 -20.47 -9.43
C ARG A 144 2.78 -20.41 -10.77
N THR A 145 3.29 -19.66 -11.75
CA THR A 145 2.61 -19.48 -13.04
C THR A 145 2.79 -20.72 -13.91
N PRO A 146 1.71 -21.41 -14.30
CA PRO A 146 1.80 -22.58 -15.18
C PRO A 146 2.42 -22.20 -16.52
N ARG A 147 3.29 -23.08 -17.02
CA ARG A 147 3.90 -22.91 -18.35
C ARG A 147 2.96 -23.38 -19.46
#